data_aab090549015721f5a40e677b19297a3
#
_entry.id   aab090549015721f5a40e677b19297a3
#
_cell.length_a   1.000
_cell.length_b   1.000
_cell.length_c   1.000
_cell.angle_alpha   90.00
_cell.angle_beta   90.00
_cell.angle_gamma   90.00
#
_symmetry.space_group_name_H-M   'P 1'
#
loop_
_entity.id
_entity.type
_entity.pdbx_description
1 polymer ?
#
loop_
_entity_poly.entity_id
_entity_poly.type
_entity_poly.pdbx_seq_one_letter_code
_entity_poly.pdbx_strand_id
1 'polypeptide(L)'
;MSIDTDHYLTTRTSARSTRRRSRWMTSGAVLTLALLLAACSSGGGASSTTAPAGGSANPVGSHTITIKNFAFSPQTITVAAGTAVTVTNDDQVAHTVTAMSGGFSTGDIGPGQSKTITAPNTPGTYSYFCSIHQYMSGHLTVSG
;
A
#
# COMPACT_ATOMS: atom_id res chain seq x y z
N MET A 1 -43.08 44.70 15.45
CA MET A 1 -42.28 44.33 14.28
C MET A 1 -41.90 42.85 14.48
N SER A 2 -42.76 41.97 13.96
CA SER A 2 -42.68 40.52 14.12
C SER A 2 -41.70 39.95 13.09
N ILE A 3 -40.81 39.13 13.51
CA ILE A 3 -39.93 38.34 12.62
C ILE A 3 -40.32 36.89 12.74
N ASP A 4 -40.84 36.41 11.62
CA ASP A 4 -41.27 35.05 11.40
C ASP A 4 -40.10 34.06 11.52
N THR A 5 -40.33 33.01 12.32
CA THR A 5 -39.47 31.85 12.43
C THR A 5 -40.00 30.80 11.48
N ASP A 6 -39.49 30.73 10.25
CA ASP A 6 -39.87 29.69 9.29
C ASP A 6 -38.98 28.47 9.41
N HIS A 7 -39.66 27.42 9.70
CA HIS A 7 -39.46 25.96 9.56
C HIS A 7 -38.40 25.49 8.56
N TYR A 8 -37.33 24.94 9.06
CA TYR A 8 -36.46 24.07 8.26
C TYR A 8 -36.90 22.61 8.43
N LEU A 9 -37.72 22.18 7.48
CA LEU A 9 -38.15 20.78 7.40
C LEU A 9 -37.01 19.89 6.90
N THR A 10 -36.53 19.08 7.81
CA THR A 10 -35.55 18.01 7.58
C THR A 10 -36.17 16.88 6.77
N THR A 11 -35.86 16.77 5.50
CA THR A 11 -36.14 15.57 4.70
C THR A 11 -35.05 14.52 4.94
N ARG A 12 -35.36 13.57 5.83
CA ARG A 12 -34.59 12.32 5.98
C ARG A 12 -34.83 11.43 4.77
N THR A 13 -33.89 11.40 3.83
CA THR A 13 -33.86 10.39 2.78
C THR A 13 -33.18 9.14 3.33
N SER A 14 -34.00 8.14 3.64
CA SER A 14 -33.57 6.80 4.05
C SER A 14 -33.01 6.04 2.84
N ALA A 15 -31.69 5.96 2.73
CA ALA A 15 -31.04 5.09 1.76
C ALA A 15 -31.08 3.65 2.25
N ARG A 16 -31.96 2.83 1.65
CA ARG A 16 -32.02 1.37 1.83
C ARG A 16 -30.71 0.73 1.29
N SER A 17 -29.91 0.25 2.20
CA SER A 17 -28.77 -0.62 1.90
C SER A 17 -29.25 -1.97 1.38
N THR A 18 -29.12 -2.20 0.08
CA THR A 18 -29.37 -3.49 -0.55
C THR A 18 -28.17 -4.41 -0.31
N ARG A 19 -28.28 -5.25 0.71
CA ARG A 19 -27.32 -6.32 1.01
C ARG A 19 -27.34 -7.34 -0.14
N ARG A 20 -26.40 -7.22 -1.08
CA ARG A 20 -26.13 -8.24 -2.10
C ARG A 20 -25.44 -9.43 -1.42
N ARG A 21 -26.23 -10.48 -1.13
CA ARG A 21 -25.71 -11.79 -0.73
C ARG A 21 -25.06 -12.43 -1.95
N SER A 22 -23.73 -12.49 -1.97
CA SER A 22 -22.98 -13.32 -2.91
C SER A 22 -23.10 -14.77 -2.47
N ARG A 23 -23.85 -15.55 -3.26
CA ARG A 23 -23.95 -17.02 -3.11
C ARG A 23 -22.69 -17.62 -3.74
N TRP A 24 -21.82 -18.15 -2.90
CA TRP A 24 -20.71 -18.98 -3.36
C TRP A 24 -21.25 -20.37 -3.68
N MET A 25 -21.24 -20.72 -4.95
CA MET A 25 -21.52 -22.07 -5.41
C MET A 25 -20.26 -22.90 -5.27
N THR A 26 -20.35 -23.90 -4.42
CA THR A 26 -19.44 -25.04 -4.34
C THR A 26 -19.78 -26.02 -5.45
N SER A 27 -18.84 -26.34 -6.30
CA SER A 27 -18.83 -27.53 -7.17
C SER A 27 -17.35 -27.81 -7.42
N GLY A 28 -16.82 -28.94 -7.24
CA GLY A 28 -17.22 -30.32 -7.36
C GLY A 28 -15.93 -31.05 -7.70
N ALA A 29 -15.62 -32.06 -6.93
CA ALA A 29 -14.45 -32.93 -7.06
C ALA A 29 -14.40 -33.63 -8.43
N VAL A 30 -13.20 -33.73 -9.01
CA VAL A 30 -12.85 -34.86 -9.90
C VAL A 30 -11.44 -35.32 -9.57
N LEU A 31 -11.42 -36.51 -9.04
CA LEU A 31 -10.26 -37.36 -8.77
C LEU A 31 -9.84 -37.99 -10.11
N THR A 32 -8.61 -37.81 -10.55
CA THR A 32 -7.98 -38.71 -11.50
C THR A 32 -6.55 -38.99 -11.08
N LEU A 33 -6.38 -40.20 -10.62
CA LEU A 33 -5.15 -40.89 -10.32
C LEU A 33 -4.53 -41.38 -11.65
N ALA A 34 -3.32 -40.97 -11.97
CA ALA A 34 -2.51 -41.63 -12.99
C ALA A 34 -1.06 -41.75 -12.51
N LEU A 35 -0.72 -42.97 -12.07
CA LEU A 35 0.65 -43.42 -11.92
C LEU A 35 1.24 -43.66 -13.33
N LEU A 36 2.42 -43.14 -13.60
CA LEU A 36 3.36 -43.71 -14.57
C LEU A 36 4.79 -43.52 -14.04
N LEU A 37 5.40 -44.68 -13.74
CA LEU A 37 6.83 -44.86 -13.57
C LEU A 37 7.50 -44.86 -14.96
N ALA A 38 8.63 -44.17 -15.11
CA ALA A 38 9.76 -44.62 -15.96
C ALA A 38 10.93 -43.66 -15.82
N ALA A 39 11.98 -44.15 -15.25
CA ALA A 39 13.29 -44.50 -15.89
C ALA A 39 14.32 -43.35 -15.92
N CYS A 40 15.41 -43.64 -15.20
CA CYS A 40 16.72 -43.02 -15.22
C CYS A 40 17.26 -42.79 -16.64
N SER A 41 17.87 -41.64 -16.87
CA SER A 41 18.97 -41.51 -17.81
C SER A 41 19.98 -40.49 -17.31
N SER A 42 21.16 -41.01 -17.01
CA SER A 42 22.39 -40.27 -16.76
C SER A 42 22.83 -39.56 -18.04
N GLY A 43 23.08 -38.28 -17.99
CA GLY A 43 23.66 -37.53 -19.10
C GLY A 43 24.29 -36.25 -18.57
N GLY A 44 25.60 -36.29 -18.34
CA GLY A 44 26.40 -35.12 -17.99
C GLY A 44 26.42 -34.12 -19.13
N GLY A 45 26.24 -32.84 -18.77
CA GLY A 45 26.39 -31.70 -19.65
C GLY A 45 26.59 -30.47 -18.79
N ALA A 46 27.83 -30.20 -18.40
CA ALA A 46 28.21 -28.93 -17.82
C ALA A 46 28.09 -27.85 -18.90
N SER A 47 26.96 -27.23 -19.01
CA SER A 47 26.84 -25.94 -19.73
C SER A 47 26.94 -24.84 -18.71
N SER A 48 28.12 -24.28 -18.57
CA SER A 48 28.38 -23.03 -17.90
C SER A 48 27.70 -21.93 -18.70
N THR A 49 26.41 -21.68 -18.41
CA THR A 49 25.75 -20.48 -18.88
C THR A 49 26.20 -19.37 -17.96
N THR A 50 27.18 -18.60 -18.42
CA THR A 50 27.55 -17.29 -17.85
C THR A 50 26.30 -16.43 -17.83
N ALA A 51 25.68 -16.30 -16.66
CA ALA A 51 24.66 -15.29 -16.41
C ALA A 51 25.33 -13.92 -16.56
N PRO A 52 24.74 -12.96 -17.28
CA PRO A 52 25.24 -11.59 -17.26
C PRO A 52 25.16 -11.05 -15.84
N ALA A 53 26.31 -10.88 -15.21
CA ALA A 53 26.46 -10.09 -14.03
C ALA A 53 26.20 -8.64 -14.43
N GLY A 54 25.12 -8.09 -13.99
CA GLY A 54 24.78 -6.71 -14.30
C GLY A 54 23.44 -6.27 -13.75
N GLY A 55 23.23 -6.48 -12.50
CA GLY A 55 22.16 -5.86 -11.77
C GLY A 55 22.61 -5.80 -10.33
N SER A 56 23.19 -4.68 -9.94
CA SER A 56 23.33 -4.36 -8.53
C SER A 56 21.91 -4.33 -7.99
N ALA A 57 21.40 -5.48 -7.56
CA ALA A 57 20.22 -5.55 -6.73
C ALA A 57 20.62 -4.81 -5.44
N ASN A 58 20.32 -3.51 -5.41
CA ASN A 58 20.21 -2.84 -4.11
C ASN A 58 19.37 -3.78 -3.22
N PRO A 59 19.79 -4.05 -1.98
CA PRO A 59 18.99 -4.85 -1.08
C PRO A 59 17.59 -4.25 -1.12
N VAL A 60 16.61 -5.11 -1.38
CA VAL A 60 15.19 -4.74 -1.27
C VAL A 60 14.98 -4.39 0.21
N GLY A 61 15.35 -3.18 0.57
CA GLY A 61 15.05 -2.62 1.87
C GLY A 61 13.54 -2.64 2.01
N SER A 62 13.06 -3.00 3.17
CA SER A 62 11.64 -2.93 3.48
C SER A 62 11.16 -1.52 3.20
N HIS A 63 10.45 -1.31 2.09
CA HIS A 63 9.89 -0.01 1.70
C HIS A 63 8.61 0.25 2.52
N THR A 64 8.79 0.28 3.84
CA THR A 64 7.70 0.44 4.80
C THR A 64 7.96 1.62 5.71
N ILE A 65 6.93 2.43 5.92
CA ILE A 65 6.87 3.48 6.93
C ILE A 65 5.82 3.03 7.95
N THR A 66 6.20 2.95 9.21
CA THR A 66 5.27 2.69 10.31
C THR A 66 4.94 4.02 11.01
N ILE A 67 3.66 4.24 11.27
CA ILE A 67 3.18 5.36 12.08
C ILE A 67 2.92 4.81 13.48
N LYS A 68 3.62 5.35 14.48
CA LYS A 68 3.45 4.96 15.88
C LYS A 68 3.79 6.13 16.81
N ASN A 69 2.98 6.31 17.85
CA ASN A 69 3.13 7.38 18.82
C ASN A 69 3.23 8.76 18.14
N PHE A 70 2.39 9.01 17.13
CA PHE A 70 2.38 10.25 16.35
C PHE A 70 3.71 10.58 15.66
N ALA A 71 4.45 9.57 15.22
CA ALA A 71 5.72 9.71 14.52
C ALA A 71 5.81 8.73 13.35
N PHE A 72 6.54 9.11 12.31
CA PHE A 72 6.90 8.22 11.19
C PHE A 72 8.21 7.48 11.51
N SER A 73 8.24 6.18 11.27
CA SER A 73 9.43 5.34 11.47
C SER A 73 9.67 4.41 10.25
N PRO A 74 10.81 4.52 9.56
CA PRO A 74 11.83 5.56 9.72
C PRO A 74 11.28 6.94 9.30
N GLN A 75 11.80 8.02 9.89
CA GLN A 75 11.44 9.38 9.51
C GLN A 75 11.97 9.75 8.11
N THR A 76 13.06 9.13 7.69
CA THR A 76 13.62 9.25 6.35
C THR A 76 13.78 7.87 5.73
N ILE A 77 13.25 7.71 4.52
CA ILE A 77 13.37 6.47 3.74
C ILE A 77 13.96 6.79 2.37
N THR A 78 14.84 5.92 1.86
CA THR A 78 15.42 6.03 0.52
C THR A 78 14.93 4.87 -0.33
N VAL A 79 14.41 5.16 -1.51
CA VAL A 79 13.87 4.17 -2.46
C VAL A 79 14.25 4.53 -3.89
N ALA A 80 14.17 3.58 -4.82
CA ALA A 80 14.29 3.88 -6.24
C ALA A 80 13.02 4.58 -6.77
N ALA A 81 13.15 5.25 -7.91
CA ALA A 81 12.03 5.87 -8.61
C ALA A 81 10.92 4.87 -8.89
N GLY A 82 9.66 5.26 -8.73
CA GLY A 82 8.48 4.44 -8.97
C GLY A 82 8.25 3.31 -7.95
N THR A 83 9.05 3.21 -6.89
CA THR A 83 8.91 2.17 -5.87
C THR A 83 7.60 2.34 -5.08
N ALA A 84 6.91 1.22 -4.84
CA ALA A 84 5.77 1.17 -3.94
C ALA A 84 6.24 1.16 -2.48
N VAL A 85 5.77 2.12 -1.67
CA VAL A 85 6.07 2.24 -0.24
C VAL A 85 4.81 1.98 0.56
N THR A 86 4.85 0.98 1.43
CA THR A 86 3.74 0.65 2.33
C THR A 86 3.80 1.52 3.57
N VAL A 87 2.67 2.11 3.96
CA VAL A 87 2.52 2.89 5.19
C VAL A 87 1.53 2.18 6.10
N THR A 88 1.96 1.80 7.30
CA THR A 88 1.15 1.11 8.30
C THR A 88 0.90 2.02 9.49
N ASN A 89 -0.35 2.11 9.93
CA ASN A 89 -0.74 2.90 11.09
C ASN A 89 -0.94 2.00 12.32
N ASP A 90 0.03 2.06 13.24
CA ASP A 90 0.00 1.32 14.52
C ASP A 90 -0.55 2.17 15.68
N ASP A 91 -1.07 3.38 15.40
CA ASP A 91 -1.75 4.22 16.38
C ASP A 91 -3.27 3.95 16.41
N GLN A 92 -3.92 4.45 17.44
CA GLN A 92 -5.37 4.30 17.66
C GLN A 92 -6.21 5.42 16.99
N VAL A 93 -5.56 6.33 16.27
CA VAL A 93 -6.18 7.44 15.55
C VAL A 93 -5.78 7.42 14.09
N ALA A 94 -6.55 8.10 13.24
CA ALA A 94 -6.23 8.19 11.82
C ALA A 94 -5.02 9.09 11.55
N HIS A 95 -4.23 8.73 10.56
CA HIS A 95 -3.09 9.51 10.07
C HIS A 95 -3.07 9.56 8.55
N THR A 96 -2.20 10.41 7.98
CA THR A 96 -1.93 10.46 6.53
C THR A 96 -0.44 10.55 6.28
N VAL A 97 -0.01 10.17 5.07
CA VAL A 97 1.30 10.55 4.51
C VAL A 97 1.03 11.34 3.24
N THR A 98 1.32 12.64 3.28
CA THR A 98 1.00 13.57 2.19
C THR A 98 2.24 14.39 1.83
N ALA A 99 2.65 14.36 0.57
CA ALA A 99 3.80 15.14 0.10
C ALA A 99 3.48 16.65 0.14
N MET A 100 4.40 17.46 0.67
CA MET A 100 4.25 18.92 0.76
C MET A 100 4.19 19.58 -0.63
N SER A 101 4.93 19.04 -1.60
CA SER A 101 4.97 19.55 -2.99
C SER A 101 3.97 18.84 -3.92
N GLY A 102 3.09 17.98 -3.39
CA GLY A 102 2.26 17.10 -4.19
C GLY A 102 3.02 15.88 -4.73
N GLY A 103 2.35 15.05 -5.51
CA GLY A 103 2.94 13.85 -6.12
C GLY A 103 2.51 12.55 -5.46
N PHE A 104 2.25 12.52 -4.15
CA PHE A 104 1.67 11.35 -3.48
C PHE A 104 0.88 11.73 -2.23
N SER A 105 -0.12 10.92 -1.92
CA SER A 105 -0.88 10.96 -0.66
C SER A 105 -1.53 9.61 -0.41
N THR A 106 -1.56 9.19 0.85
CA THR A 106 -2.31 7.99 1.27
C THR A 106 -3.81 8.27 1.45
N GLY A 107 -4.21 9.54 1.66
CA GLY A 107 -5.44 9.85 2.35
C GLY A 107 -5.42 9.28 3.77
N ASP A 108 -6.58 9.17 4.41
CA ASP A 108 -6.69 8.72 5.80
C ASP A 108 -6.36 7.23 5.94
N ILE A 109 -5.47 6.90 6.86
CA ILE A 109 -5.12 5.54 7.28
C ILE A 109 -5.67 5.34 8.69
N GLY A 110 -6.72 4.56 8.84
CA GLY A 110 -7.31 4.25 10.14
C GLY A 110 -6.42 3.37 11.01
N PRO A 111 -6.75 3.21 12.32
CA PRO A 111 -6.02 2.34 13.24
C PRO A 111 -5.83 0.93 12.69
N GLY A 112 -4.60 0.40 12.73
CA GLY A 112 -4.24 -0.93 12.26
C GLY A 112 -4.31 -1.12 10.74
N GLN A 113 -4.57 -0.07 9.97
CA GLN A 113 -4.64 -0.13 8.51
C GLN A 113 -3.31 0.18 7.85
N SER A 114 -3.17 -0.30 6.61
CA SER A 114 -2.02 0.02 5.76
C SER A 114 -2.50 0.57 4.42
N LYS A 115 -1.74 1.48 3.84
CA LYS A 115 -1.91 1.99 2.48
C LYS A 115 -0.57 2.09 1.78
N THR A 116 -0.60 2.17 0.46
CA THR A 116 0.60 2.26 -0.36
C THR A 116 0.63 3.59 -1.09
N ILE A 117 1.81 4.22 -1.13
CA ILE A 117 2.14 5.32 -2.03
C ILE A 117 3.15 4.84 -3.07
N THR A 118 3.17 5.49 -4.23
CA THR A 118 4.21 5.28 -5.24
C THR A 118 5.21 6.43 -5.18
N ALA A 119 6.48 6.12 -5.04
CA ALA A 119 7.55 7.13 -5.08
C ALA A 119 7.56 7.83 -6.44
N PRO A 120 7.82 9.15 -6.48
CA PRO A 120 7.96 9.87 -7.74
C PRO A 120 9.02 9.26 -8.67
N ASN A 121 8.86 9.47 -9.99
CA ASN A 121 9.83 8.99 -10.97
C ASN A 121 11.07 9.90 -11.10
N THR A 122 11.02 11.10 -10.52
CA THR A 122 12.13 12.05 -10.54
C THR A 122 12.97 11.88 -9.27
N PRO A 123 14.29 11.69 -9.39
CA PRO A 123 15.18 11.66 -8.24
C PRO A 123 15.13 12.97 -7.44
N GLY A 124 15.20 12.86 -6.12
CA GLY A 124 15.13 14.02 -5.21
C GLY A 124 14.62 13.67 -3.83
N THR A 125 14.55 14.66 -2.96
CA THR A 125 14.00 14.52 -1.60
C THR A 125 12.63 15.19 -1.53
N TYR A 126 11.65 14.42 -1.11
CA TYR A 126 10.25 14.82 -0.99
C TYR A 126 9.88 14.85 0.50
N SER A 127 9.67 16.05 1.02
CA SER A 127 9.14 16.20 2.37
C SER A 127 7.67 15.82 2.40
N TYR A 128 7.26 15.11 3.43
CA TYR A 128 5.87 14.74 3.66
C TYR A 128 5.45 14.99 5.11
N PHE A 129 4.16 15.06 5.36
CA PHE A 129 3.57 15.34 6.66
C PHE A 129 2.25 14.59 6.83
N CYS A 130 1.74 14.57 8.07
CA CYS A 130 0.37 14.14 8.35
C CYS A 130 -0.57 15.36 8.27
N SER A 131 -1.57 15.33 7.38
CA SER A 131 -2.51 16.46 7.22
C SER A 131 -3.45 16.64 8.42
N ILE A 132 -3.61 15.59 9.25
CA ILE A 132 -4.41 15.62 10.48
C ILE A 132 -3.59 16.17 11.65
N HIS A 133 -2.30 15.77 11.74
CA HIS A 133 -1.39 16.11 12.83
C HIS A 133 -0.14 16.78 12.24
N GLN A 134 -0.21 18.08 11.97
CA GLN A 134 0.77 18.83 11.17
C GLN A 134 2.19 18.90 11.74
N TYR A 135 2.39 18.52 13.00
CA TYR A 135 3.71 18.41 13.62
C TYR A 135 4.46 17.12 13.23
N MET A 136 3.77 16.14 12.62
CA MET A 136 4.39 14.92 12.11
C MET A 136 4.94 15.15 10.72
N SER A 137 6.24 14.96 10.54
CA SER A 137 6.91 15.14 9.26
C SER A 137 7.97 14.06 9.00
N GLY A 138 8.28 13.83 7.71
CA GLY A 138 9.30 12.91 7.27
C GLY A 138 9.80 13.24 5.87
N HIS A 139 10.74 12.45 5.37
CA HIS A 139 11.38 12.63 4.07
C HIS A 139 11.43 11.32 3.29
N LEU A 140 11.04 11.37 2.03
CA LEU A 140 11.23 10.31 1.05
C LEU A 140 12.32 10.74 0.08
N THR A 141 13.46 10.05 0.07
CA THR A 141 14.52 10.27 -0.89
C THR A 141 14.38 9.27 -2.03
N VAL A 142 14.25 9.76 -3.24
CA VAL A 142 14.19 8.96 -4.47
C VAL A 142 15.57 8.97 -5.10
N SER A 143 16.19 7.79 -5.20
CA SER A 143 17.46 7.61 -5.91
C SER A 143 17.22 7.47 -7.42
N GLY A 144 18.17 7.97 -8.22
CA GLY A 144 18.20 7.79 -9.67
C GLY A 144 18.88 6.50 -10.06
#